data_8a61e286ad2fad62b96d7e7c41f981a5
#
_entry.id   8a61e286ad2fad62b96d7e7c41f981a5
#
_cell.length_a   1.000
_cell.length_b   1.000
_cell.length_c   1.000
_cell.angle_alpha   90.00
_cell.angle_beta   90.00
_cell.angle_gamma   90.00
#
_symmetry.space_group_name_H-M   'P 1'
#
loop_
_entity.id
_entity.type
_entity.pdbx_description
1 polymer ?
#
loop_
_entity_poly.entity_id
_entity_poly.type
_entity_poly.pdbx_seq_one_letter_code
_entity_poly.pdbx_strand_id
1 'polypeptide(L)'
;MKNSVSTDKLFIAGTAGRLQAVLEEPADAAPIGAAVVCHPHPQHGGTMHNKVAHTLARTFLRMGFAVLRFNFRGTEKSEGRFDDGVGELDDALVALDWLRERHSAVP
;
A
#
# COMPACT_ATOMS: atom_id res chain seq x y z
N MET A 1 24.56 -2.17 -4.97
CA MET A 1 24.14 -2.75 -3.76
C MET A 1 22.84 -3.48 -3.87
N LYS A 2 22.88 -4.69 -3.49
CA LYS A 2 21.77 -5.51 -3.69
C LYS A 2 20.66 -5.19 -2.70
N ASN A 3 20.03 -4.76 -2.26
CA ASN A 3 18.92 -4.41 -1.38
C ASN A 3 18.56 -2.94 -1.45
N SER A 4 18.96 -2.28 -2.54
CA SER A 4 18.50 -0.91 -2.77
C SER A 4 17.00 -0.90 -2.99
N VAL A 5 16.33 0.03 -2.34
CA VAL A 5 14.88 0.19 -2.39
C VAL A 5 14.55 1.62 -2.78
N SER A 6 13.64 1.77 -3.73
CA SER A 6 13.06 3.06 -4.08
C SER A 6 11.79 3.24 -3.27
N THR A 7 11.66 4.38 -2.58
CA THR A 7 10.50 4.66 -1.73
C THR A 7 9.84 5.94 -2.19
N ASP A 8 8.56 5.87 -2.53
CA ASP A 8 7.78 7.02 -2.96
C ASP A 8 6.57 7.21 -2.04
N LYS A 9 6.46 8.40 -1.46
CA LYS A 9 5.27 8.80 -0.71
C LYS A 9 4.32 9.49 -1.67
N LEU A 10 3.08 9.03 -1.73
CA LEU A 10 2.14 9.53 -2.73
C LEU A 10 0.69 9.45 -2.23
N PHE A 11 -0.22 9.96 -3.03
CA PHE A 11 -1.65 9.84 -2.78
C PHE A 11 -2.30 9.15 -3.98
N ILE A 12 -3.28 8.29 -3.67
CA ILE A 12 -4.06 7.57 -4.68
C ILE A 12 -5.49 8.06 -4.60
N ALA A 13 -6.13 8.25 -5.75
CA ALA A 13 -7.53 8.70 -5.80
C ALA A 13 -8.45 7.53 -5.43
N GLY A 14 -8.96 7.55 -4.21
CA GLY A 14 -9.96 6.59 -3.74
C GLY A 14 -11.38 7.08 -3.98
N THR A 15 -12.37 6.24 -3.66
CA THR A 15 -13.77 6.60 -3.87
C THR A 15 -14.28 7.62 -2.86
N ALA A 16 -13.65 7.73 -1.69
CA ALA A 16 -14.02 8.71 -0.66
C ALA A 16 -13.04 9.88 -0.59
N GLY A 17 -12.07 9.96 -1.51
CA GLY A 17 -11.05 10.98 -1.51
C GLY A 17 -9.66 10.36 -1.58
N ARG A 18 -8.64 11.20 -1.40
CA ARG A 18 -7.24 10.75 -1.54
C ARG A 18 -6.86 9.79 -0.42
N LEU A 19 -6.10 8.76 -0.78
CA LEU A 19 -5.53 7.81 0.16
C LEU A 19 -4.04 8.04 0.25
N GLN A 20 -3.54 8.22 1.46
CA GLN A 20 -2.11 8.34 1.73
C GLN A 20 -1.44 6.99 1.53
N ALA A 21 -0.35 6.95 0.77
CA ALA A 21 0.28 5.69 0.42
C ALA A 21 1.80 5.81 0.36
N VAL A 22 2.46 4.66 0.46
CA VAL A 22 3.91 4.53 0.28
C VAL A 22 4.14 3.36 -0.67
N LEU A 23 4.81 3.63 -1.78
CA LEU A 23 5.22 2.61 -2.74
C LEU A 23 6.71 2.32 -2.54
N GLU A 24 7.04 1.07 -2.33
CA GLU A 24 8.43 0.64 -2.22
C GLU A 24 8.71 -0.40 -3.28
N GLU A 25 9.83 -0.26 -3.98
CA GLU A 25 10.19 -1.12 -5.10
C GLU A 25 11.67 -1.44 -5.06
N PRO A 26 12.08 -2.61 -5.58
CA PRO A 26 13.50 -2.86 -5.81
C PRO A 26 14.06 -1.78 -6.74
N ALA A 27 15.16 -1.13 -6.36
CA ALA A 27 15.72 -0.02 -7.14
C ALA A 27 16.61 -0.49 -8.28
N ASP A 28 17.19 -1.68 -8.17
CA ASP A 28 18.20 -2.17 -9.08
C ASP A 28 17.72 -3.34 -9.95
N ALA A 29 16.46 -3.67 -9.91
CA ALA A 29 15.90 -4.74 -10.73
C ALA A 29 14.39 -4.53 -10.90
N ALA A 30 13.84 -5.10 -11.96
CA ALA A 30 12.38 -5.09 -12.14
C ALA A 30 11.73 -5.98 -11.08
N PRO A 31 10.58 -5.59 -10.51
CA PRO A 31 9.90 -6.44 -9.52
C PRO A 31 9.41 -7.73 -10.14
N ILE A 32 9.46 -8.80 -9.36
CA ILE A 32 8.96 -10.12 -9.81
C ILE A 32 7.47 -10.30 -9.50
N GLY A 33 6.88 -9.39 -8.77
CA GLY A 33 5.48 -9.40 -8.40
C GLY A 33 5.12 -8.13 -7.70
N ALA A 34 3.86 -8.00 -7.31
CA ALA A 34 3.36 -6.80 -6.62
C ALA A 34 2.43 -7.21 -5.49
N ALA A 35 2.49 -6.49 -4.37
CA ALA A 35 1.69 -6.77 -3.20
C ALA A 35 1.14 -5.49 -2.59
N VAL A 36 -0.13 -5.52 -2.21
CA VAL A 36 -0.75 -4.46 -1.41
C VAL A 36 -0.83 -4.97 0.02
N VAL A 37 -0.33 -4.18 0.96
CA VAL A 37 -0.36 -4.52 2.38
C VAL A 37 -1.31 -3.57 3.10
N CYS A 38 -2.36 -4.14 3.70
CA CYS A 38 -3.36 -3.39 4.44
C CYS A 38 -3.03 -3.41 5.93
N HIS A 39 -3.34 -2.30 6.61
CA HIS A 39 -3.10 -2.21 8.04
C HIS A 39 -4.29 -2.75 8.85
N PRO A 40 -4.11 -2.95 10.17
CA PRO A 40 -5.20 -3.40 11.04
C PRO A 40 -6.32 -2.38 11.16
N HIS A 41 -7.37 -2.77 11.88
CA HIS A 41 -8.58 -1.99 12.05
C HIS A 41 -8.28 -0.53 12.44
N PRO A 42 -8.75 0.46 11.66
CA PRO A 42 -8.39 1.87 11.89
C PRO A 42 -8.83 2.40 13.25
N GLN A 43 -9.98 1.95 13.77
CA GLN A 43 -10.51 2.43 15.04
C GLN A 43 -9.72 1.90 16.24
N HIS A 44 -8.81 0.97 16.02
CA HIS A 44 -7.92 0.46 17.08
C HIS A 44 -6.47 0.92 16.87
N GLY A 45 -6.31 2.11 16.28
CA GLY A 45 -4.99 2.70 16.06
C GLY A 45 -4.20 2.13 14.89
N GLY A 46 -4.87 1.34 14.02
CA GLY A 46 -4.19 0.76 12.87
C GLY A 46 -3.84 1.81 11.83
N THR A 47 -2.62 1.77 11.32
CA THR A 47 -2.15 2.60 10.21
C THR A 47 -1.19 1.80 9.37
N MET A 48 -0.81 2.35 8.19
CA MET A 48 0.19 1.71 7.32
C MET A 48 1.57 1.62 7.97
N HIS A 49 1.76 2.31 9.10
CA HIS A 49 3.01 2.26 9.87
C HIS A 49 2.95 1.20 10.97
N ASN A 50 1.88 0.42 11.04
CA ASN A 50 1.77 -0.68 11.99
C ASN A 50 2.93 -1.65 11.80
N LYS A 51 3.45 -2.18 12.91
CA LYS A 51 4.63 -3.05 12.88
C LYS A 51 4.42 -4.29 12.02
N VAL A 52 3.26 -4.92 12.08
CA VAL A 52 2.97 -6.11 11.26
C VAL A 52 2.92 -5.75 9.78
N ALA A 53 2.22 -4.67 9.43
CA ALA A 53 2.17 -4.21 8.04
C ALA A 53 3.56 -3.88 7.51
N HIS A 54 4.38 -3.21 8.33
CA HIS A 54 5.76 -2.87 7.96
C HIS A 54 6.60 -4.14 7.74
N THR A 55 6.46 -5.11 8.63
CA THR A 55 7.20 -6.38 8.52
C THR A 55 6.81 -7.16 7.26
N LEU A 56 5.51 -7.21 6.95
CA LEU A 56 5.03 -7.86 5.72
C LEU A 56 5.59 -7.16 4.50
N ALA A 57 5.55 -5.83 4.48
CA ALA A 57 6.09 -5.06 3.36
C ALA A 57 7.58 -5.35 3.14
N ARG A 58 8.36 -5.35 4.23
CA ARG A 58 9.79 -5.63 4.14
C ARG A 58 10.05 -7.04 3.62
N THR A 59 9.24 -8.00 4.05
CA THR A 59 9.38 -9.39 3.61
C THR A 59 9.18 -9.50 2.11
N PHE A 60 8.11 -8.91 1.59
CA PHE A 60 7.85 -8.93 0.14
C PHE A 60 8.93 -8.21 -0.65
N LEU A 61 9.42 -7.07 -0.13
CA LEU A 61 10.52 -6.35 -0.78
C LEU A 61 11.77 -7.22 -0.91
N ARG A 62 12.11 -7.95 0.14
CA ARG A 62 13.27 -8.85 0.11
C ARG A 62 13.10 -9.98 -0.89
N MET A 63 11.86 -10.35 -1.18
CA MET A 63 11.55 -11.36 -2.20
C MET A 63 11.58 -10.78 -3.61
N GLY A 64 11.76 -9.48 -3.75
CA GLY A 64 11.82 -8.82 -5.06
C GLY A 64 10.49 -8.25 -5.53
N PHE A 65 9.51 -8.09 -4.65
CA PHE A 65 8.21 -7.53 -4.98
C PHE A 65 8.20 -6.01 -4.88
N ALA A 66 7.35 -5.38 -5.69
CA ALA A 66 6.90 -4.02 -5.45
C ALA A 66 5.80 -4.08 -4.39
N VAL A 67 5.84 -3.18 -3.41
CA VAL A 67 4.90 -3.22 -2.29
C VAL A 67 4.25 -1.86 -2.10
N LEU A 68 2.93 -1.83 -2.06
CA LEU A 68 2.16 -0.63 -1.76
C LEU A 68 1.51 -0.78 -0.39
N ARG A 69 1.80 0.15 0.51
CA ARG A 69 1.08 0.30 1.78
C ARG A 69 0.27 1.58 1.70
N PHE A 70 -0.88 1.60 2.31
CA PHE A 70 -1.71 2.80 2.33
C PHE A 70 -2.51 2.86 3.62
N ASN A 71 -2.98 4.06 3.95
CA ASN A 71 -3.90 4.26 5.05
C ASN A 71 -5.33 4.24 4.52
N PHE A 72 -6.18 3.44 5.14
CA PHE A 72 -7.60 3.43 4.81
C PHE A 72 -8.23 4.80 5.02
N ARG A 73 -9.38 5.03 4.37
CA ARG A 73 -10.13 6.28 4.49
C ARG A 73 -10.27 6.72 5.93
N GLY A 74 -10.09 8.01 6.18
CA GLY A 74 -10.21 8.56 7.51
C GLY A 74 -9.02 8.33 8.42
N THR A 75 -7.98 7.63 7.97
CA THR A 75 -6.78 7.36 8.77
C THR A 75 -5.68 8.33 8.35
N GLU A 76 -5.10 9.01 9.32
CA GLU A 76 -4.02 9.99 9.14
C GLU A 76 -4.35 10.96 7.99
N LYS A 77 -3.56 10.98 6.91
CA LYS A 77 -3.77 11.91 5.80
C LYS A 77 -4.71 11.39 4.72
N SER A 78 -5.25 10.19 4.88
CA SER A 78 -6.28 9.70 3.96
C SER A 78 -7.61 10.38 4.24
N GLU A 79 -8.27 10.82 3.17
CA GLU A 79 -9.56 11.50 3.27
C GLU A 79 -10.69 10.52 3.49
N GLY A 80 -11.87 11.05 3.83
CA GLY A 80 -13.05 10.22 4.05
C GLY A 80 -13.24 9.85 5.51
N ARG A 81 -14.09 8.85 5.74
CA ARG A 81 -14.42 8.38 7.09
C ARG A 81 -14.46 6.86 7.11
N PHE A 82 -14.14 6.29 8.26
CA PHE A 82 -14.29 4.85 8.49
C PHE A 82 -15.71 4.41 8.12
N ASP A 83 -15.84 3.32 7.38
CA ASP A 83 -17.11 2.87 6.80
C ASP A 83 -17.36 1.39 7.08
N ASP A 84 -17.04 0.93 8.27
CA ASP A 84 -17.35 -0.42 8.77
C ASP A 84 -16.91 -1.55 7.83
N GLY A 85 -15.82 -1.36 7.13
CA GLY A 85 -15.25 -2.37 6.24
C GLY A 85 -15.76 -2.32 4.81
N VAL A 86 -16.90 -1.69 4.55
CA VAL A 86 -17.47 -1.63 3.19
C VAL A 86 -16.65 -0.72 2.30
N GLY A 87 -16.48 0.53 2.74
CA GLY A 87 -15.67 1.50 1.99
C GLY A 87 -14.19 1.15 2.00
N GLU A 88 -13.72 0.54 3.09
CA GLU A 88 -12.34 0.10 3.19
C GLU A 88 -12.01 -0.98 2.16
N LEU A 89 -12.96 -1.85 1.85
CA LEU A 89 -12.77 -2.80 0.76
C LEU A 89 -12.57 -2.08 -0.57
N ASP A 90 -13.34 -1.04 -0.83
CA ASP A 90 -13.16 -0.23 -2.04
C ASP A 90 -11.78 0.40 -2.07
N ASP A 91 -11.28 0.89 -0.93
CA ASP A 91 -9.94 1.46 -0.83
C ASP A 91 -8.89 0.43 -1.22
N ALA A 92 -9.01 -0.79 -0.72
CA ALA A 92 -8.07 -1.86 -1.03
C ALA A 92 -8.10 -2.22 -2.51
N LEU A 93 -9.29 -2.28 -3.11
CA LEU A 93 -9.43 -2.58 -4.54
C LEU A 93 -8.84 -1.48 -5.40
N VAL A 94 -9.04 -0.21 -5.03
CA VAL A 94 -8.44 0.92 -5.74
C VAL A 94 -6.92 0.84 -5.67
N ALA A 95 -6.38 0.55 -4.49
CA ALA A 95 -4.93 0.43 -4.30
C ALA A 95 -4.37 -0.70 -5.16
N LEU A 96 -5.06 -1.84 -5.19
CA LEU A 96 -4.64 -2.99 -6.00
C LEU A 96 -4.66 -2.65 -7.48
N ASP A 97 -5.72 -2.00 -7.96
CA ASP A 97 -5.82 -1.60 -9.36
C ASP A 97 -4.73 -0.61 -9.74
N TRP A 98 -4.45 0.36 -8.85
CA TRP A 98 -3.38 1.33 -9.09
C TRP A 98 -2.03 0.63 -9.26
N LEU A 99 -1.74 -0.33 -8.38
CA LEU A 99 -0.47 -1.05 -8.43
C LEU A 99 -0.39 -1.94 -9.66
N ARG A 100 -1.50 -2.58 -10.04
CA ARG A 100 -1.55 -3.42 -11.25
C ARG A 100 -1.29 -2.62 -12.51
N GLU A 101 -1.84 -1.42 -12.60
CA GLU A 101 -1.60 -0.57 -13.77
C GLU A 101 -0.15 -0.15 -13.87
N ARG A 102 0.47 0.14 -12.72
CA ARG A 102 1.88 0.52 -12.70
C ARG A 102 2.79 -0.65 -13.10
N HIS A 103 2.41 -1.86 -12.76
CA HIS A 103 3.21 -3.06 -13.00
C HIS A 103 2.40 -4.11 -13.76
N SER A 104 1.87 -3.74 -14.89
CA SER A 104 0.96 -4.61 -15.65
C SER A 104 1.64 -5.89 -16.16
N ALA A 105 2.97 -5.93 -16.20
CA ALA A 105 3.72 -7.10 -16.69
C ALA A 105 4.02 -8.12 -15.58
N VAL A 106 3.67 -7.86 -14.31
CA VAL A 106 3.96 -8.79 -13.22
C VAL A 106 2.67 -9.24 -12.54
N PRO A 107 2.68 -10.44 -11.94
CA PRO A 107 1.50 -10.97 -11.27
C PRO A 107 1.15 -10.23 -9.98
#